data_7cee56117dbcf47bf7e39fc36ea62467
#
_entry.id   7cee56117dbcf47bf7e39fc36ea62467
#
_cell.length_a   1.000
_cell.length_b   1.000
_cell.length_c   1.000
_cell.angle_alpha   90.00
_cell.angle_beta   90.00
_cell.angle_gamma   90.00
#
_symmetry.space_group_name_H-M   'P 1'
#
loop_
_entity.id
_entity.type
_entity.pdbx_description
1 polymer ?
#
loop_
_entity_poly.entity_id
_entity_poly.type
_entity_poly.pdbx_seq_one_letter_code
_entity_poly.pdbx_strand_id
1 'polypeptide(L)'
;IGASWLFLPMTAELMKAQQANIATSLKADLSAKSASYDAEEKAAATPQEKAAVQARRSAMEAQLKSQIAIQSSLDDMTATMMQPRIAGYFVGHVLSGIALNLAMLAAGIGLIRLRHWGRIGSNWVYSLKLGRLLLLCLLQILILIPVWTLAMLEIFRKAEDARAAGAGGAGGAGMAPDQAAMVMGNLYTFMAVLFVLVGMIYPIVGLILLNRPGARAACDDPPPPPPPPPPPPPSPADLGGKGDWT
;
A
#
# COMPACT_ATOMS: atom_id res chain seq x y z
N ILE A 1 -17.84 -0.99 -5.65
CA ILE A 1 -16.80 0.03 -5.97
C ILE A 1 -17.25 1.41 -5.49
N GLY A 2 -18.55 1.78 -5.55
CA GLY A 2 -19.06 3.05 -5.03
C GLY A 2 -19.02 3.20 -3.50
N ALA A 3 -18.97 2.11 -2.75
CA ALA A 3 -18.97 2.13 -1.30
C ALA A 3 -17.65 2.62 -0.68
N SER A 4 -16.51 2.35 -1.33
CA SER A 4 -15.19 2.76 -0.80
C SER A 4 -15.02 4.28 -0.71
N TRP A 5 -15.69 5.04 -1.56
CA TRP A 5 -15.67 6.51 -1.55
C TRP A 5 -16.46 7.10 -0.38
N LEU A 6 -17.53 6.43 0.03
CA LEU A 6 -18.30 6.78 1.21
C LEU A 6 -17.54 6.46 2.51
N PHE A 7 -16.64 5.48 2.48
CA PHE A 7 -15.86 5.09 3.67
C PHE A 7 -14.64 5.99 3.91
N LEU A 8 -14.05 6.64 2.89
CA LEU A 8 -12.89 7.51 3.06
C LEU A 8 -13.15 8.69 4.02
N PRO A 9 -14.22 9.50 3.87
CA PRO A 9 -14.50 10.54 4.84
C PRO A 9 -14.90 9.98 6.20
N MET A 10 -15.62 8.85 6.25
CA MET A 10 -16.03 8.22 7.50
C MET A 10 -14.83 7.62 8.25
N THR A 11 -13.86 7.01 7.56
CA THR A 11 -12.62 6.55 8.17
C THR A 11 -11.74 7.70 8.64
N ALA A 12 -11.72 8.83 7.90
CA ALA A 12 -11.01 10.03 8.29
C ALA A 12 -11.58 10.65 9.58
N GLU A 13 -12.91 10.77 9.67
CA GLU A 13 -13.57 11.26 10.88
C GLU A 13 -13.41 10.30 12.06
N LEU A 14 -13.49 8.98 11.82
CA LEU A 14 -13.22 7.98 12.84
C LEU A 14 -11.77 8.06 13.36
N MET A 15 -10.80 8.22 12.46
CA MET A 15 -9.39 8.40 12.84
C MET A 15 -9.19 9.68 13.64
N LYS A 16 -9.78 10.81 13.22
CA LYS A 16 -9.72 12.06 13.99
C LYS A 16 -10.34 11.92 15.37
N ALA A 17 -11.52 11.28 15.47
CA ALA A 17 -12.16 11.02 16.75
C ALA A 17 -11.32 10.13 17.65
N GLN A 18 -10.69 9.08 17.11
CA GLN A 18 -9.80 8.21 17.85
C GLN A 18 -8.53 8.96 18.32
N GLN A 19 -7.93 9.78 17.47
CA GLN A 19 -6.77 10.62 17.81
C GLN A 19 -7.12 11.63 18.90
N ALA A 20 -8.27 12.31 18.80
CA ALA A 20 -8.73 13.24 19.82
C ALA A 20 -8.94 12.54 21.19
N ASN A 21 -9.47 11.32 21.17
CA ASN A 21 -9.62 10.52 22.40
C ASN A 21 -8.27 10.15 23.02
N ILE A 22 -7.29 9.74 22.19
CA ILE A 22 -5.94 9.43 22.66
C ILE A 22 -5.27 10.68 23.24
N ALA A 23 -5.35 11.83 22.57
CA ALA A 23 -4.79 13.07 23.08
C ALA A 23 -5.44 13.52 24.39
N THR A 24 -6.75 13.33 24.53
CA THR A 24 -7.49 13.65 25.75
C THR A 24 -7.11 12.72 26.89
N SER A 25 -6.99 11.41 26.64
CA SER A 25 -6.58 10.43 27.63
C SER A 25 -5.14 10.67 28.12
N LEU A 26 -4.21 11.00 27.21
CA LEU A 26 -2.84 11.34 27.56
C LEU A 26 -2.75 12.61 28.43
N LYS A 27 -3.56 13.64 28.14
CA LYS A 27 -3.63 14.85 28.97
C LYS A 27 -4.23 14.56 30.35
N ALA A 28 -5.25 13.73 30.41
CA ALA A 28 -5.87 13.32 31.68
C ALA A 28 -4.87 12.50 32.52
N ASP A 29 -4.13 11.58 31.92
CA ASP A 29 -3.06 10.82 32.56
C ASP A 29 -1.94 11.73 33.09
N LEU A 30 -1.55 12.74 32.31
CA LEU A 30 -0.56 13.73 32.74
C LEU A 30 -1.04 14.46 34.02
N SER A 31 -2.30 14.94 34.02
CA SER A 31 -2.85 15.67 35.18
C SER A 31 -3.00 14.80 36.41
N ALA A 32 -3.45 13.54 36.25
CA ALA A 32 -3.60 12.60 37.35
C ALA A 32 -2.24 12.23 37.98
N LYS A 33 -1.24 11.94 37.13
CA LYS A 33 0.11 11.61 37.61
C LYS A 33 0.82 12.82 38.23
N SER A 34 0.66 14.02 37.67
CA SER A 34 1.23 15.23 38.29
C SER A 34 0.66 15.46 39.68
N ALA A 35 -0.66 15.27 39.87
CA ALA A 35 -1.31 15.39 41.19
C ALA A 35 -0.81 14.33 42.21
N SER A 36 -0.51 13.11 41.73
CA SER A 36 0.07 12.08 42.60
C SER A 36 1.49 12.43 43.08
N TYR A 37 2.32 13.00 42.20
CA TYR A 37 3.64 13.46 42.56
C TYR A 37 3.62 14.67 43.50
N ASP A 38 2.66 15.59 43.36
CA ASP A 38 2.45 16.70 44.28
C ASP A 38 2.10 16.19 45.71
N ALA A 39 1.33 15.11 45.80
CA ALA A 39 1.02 14.46 47.05
C ALA A 39 2.25 13.75 47.67
N GLU A 40 3.04 13.03 46.84
CA GLU A 40 4.28 12.39 47.28
C GLU A 40 5.32 13.41 47.77
N GLU A 41 5.47 14.54 47.05
CA GLU A 41 6.40 15.62 47.43
C GLU A 41 6.02 16.26 48.76
N LYS A 42 4.72 16.44 49.02
CA LYS A 42 4.22 16.93 50.31
C LYS A 42 4.44 15.93 51.46
N ALA A 43 4.41 14.64 51.18
CA ALA A 43 4.61 13.57 52.15
C ALA A 43 6.09 13.28 52.42
N ALA A 44 7.01 13.69 51.56
CA ALA A 44 8.45 13.48 51.71
C ALA A 44 9.02 14.26 52.89
N ALA A 45 9.61 13.54 53.83
CA ALA A 45 10.10 14.09 55.09
C ALA A 45 11.52 14.68 54.95
N THR A 46 12.33 14.18 54.01
CA THR A 46 13.73 14.60 53.84
C THR A 46 13.99 15.35 52.56
N PRO A 47 14.97 16.27 52.52
CA PRO A 47 15.35 16.97 51.29
C PRO A 47 15.77 16.01 50.18
N GLN A 48 16.37 14.87 50.50
CA GLN A 48 16.79 13.85 49.53
C GLN A 48 15.58 13.15 48.89
N GLU A 49 14.55 12.82 49.67
CA GLU A 49 13.30 12.24 49.17
C GLU A 49 12.59 13.22 48.22
N LYS A 50 12.51 14.51 48.59
CA LYS A 50 11.94 15.55 47.71
C LYS A 50 12.67 15.65 46.36
N ALA A 51 14.01 15.66 46.39
CA ALA A 51 14.80 15.69 45.17
C ALA A 51 14.56 14.44 44.30
N ALA A 52 14.42 13.25 44.89
CA ALA A 52 14.13 12.00 44.19
C ALA A 52 12.72 12.03 43.56
N VAL A 53 11.71 12.54 44.23
CA VAL A 53 10.34 12.69 43.72
C VAL A 53 10.33 13.68 42.56
N GLN A 54 10.99 14.84 42.68
CA GLN A 54 11.10 15.81 41.65
C GLN A 54 11.81 15.27 40.39
N ALA A 55 12.88 14.47 40.54
CA ALA A 55 13.58 13.83 39.45
C ALA A 55 12.67 12.81 38.70
N ARG A 56 11.89 12.01 39.45
CA ARG A 56 10.90 11.10 38.83
C ARG A 56 9.80 11.84 38.13
N ARG A 57 9.28 12.92 38.70
CA ARG A 57 8.27 13.78 38.10
C ARG A 57 8.78 14.38 36.78
N SER A 58 9.97 14.98 36.77
CA SER A 58 10.55 15.59 35.58
C SER A 58 10.78 14.56 34.46
N ALA A 59 11.26 13.36 34.79
CA ALA A 59 11.43 12.27 33.82
C ALA A 59 10.08 11.83 33.20
N MET A 60 9.06 11.67 34.03
CA MET A 60 7.72 11.28 33.58
C MET A 60 7.06 12.37 32.74
N GLU A 61 7.15 13.64 33.17
CA GLU A 61 6.62 14.77 32.37
C GLU A 61 7.31 14.88 30.99
N ALA A 62 8.62 14.64 30.92
CA ALA A 62 9.36 14.60 29.68
C ALA A 62 8.89 13.47 28.78
N GLN A 63 8.68 12.26 29.32
CA GLN A 63 8.19 11.13 28.55
C GLN A 63 6.78 11.40 27.99
N LEU A 64 5.87 11.93 28.79
CA LEU A 64 4.52 12.26 28.35
C LEU A 64 4.50 13.40 27.33
N LYS A 65 5.30 14.44 27.53
CA LYS A 65 5.47 15.53 26.54
C LYS A 65 6.01 15.00 25.22
N SER A 66 6.96 14.05 25.24
CA SER A 66 7.47 13.43 24.01
C SER A 66 6.38 12.61 23.28
N GLN A 67 5.53 11.88 24.01
CA GLN A 67 4.41 11.16 23.43
C GLN A 67 3.38 12.10 22.80
N ILE A 68 3.03 13.21 23.48
CA ILE A 68 2.12 14.22 22.93
C ILE A 68 2.72 14.89 21.67
N ALA A 69 4.01 15.17 21.67
CA ALA A 69 4.70 15.75 20.52
C ALA A 69 4.71 14.78 19.31
N ILE A 70 4.95 13.49 19.56
CA ILE A 70 4.85 12.44 18.50
C ILE A 70 3.43 12.36 17.97
N GLN A 71 2.43 12.34 18.87
CA GLN A 71 1.03 12.27 18.47
C GLN A 71 0.63 13.48 17.60
N SER A 72 1.01 14.72 17.99
CA SER A 72 0.72 15.90 17.20
C SER A 72 1.39 15.86 15.82
N SER A 73 2.59 15.30 15.72
CA SER A 73 3.27 15.13 14.43
C SER A 73 2.61 14.08 13.54
N LEU A 74 2.05 13.02 14.12
CA LEU A 74 1.24 12.04 13.38
C LEU A 74 -0.07 12.66 12.87
N ASP A 75 -0.67 13.56 13.67
CA ASP A 75 -1.87 14.30 13.26
C ASP A 75 -1.57 15.22 12.07
N ASP A 76 -0.46 15.97 12.11
CA ASP A 76 0.00 16.84 11.02
C ASP A 76 0.32 16.02 9.76
N MET A 77 0.97 14.85 9.92
CA MET A 77 1.24 13.94 8.80
C MET A 77 -0.05 13.39 8.19
N THR A 78 -1.01 13.00 9.03
CA THR A 78 -2.32 12.52 8.56
C THR A 78 -3.08 13.62 7.81
N ALA A 79 -3.07 14.86 8.33
CA ALA A 79 -3.65 16.01 7.66
C ALA A 79 -2.98 16.27 6.30
N THR A 80 -1.66 16.14 6.23
CA THR A 80 -0.90 16.28 4.98
C THR A 80 -1.28 15.19 3.96
N MET A 81 -1.40 13.93 4.40
CA MET A 81 -1.83 12.82 3.53
C MET A 81 -3.27 12.97 3.04
N MET A 82 -4.13 13.64 3.80
CA MET A 82 -5.51 13.96 3.42
C MET A 82 -5.64 15.16 2.50
N GLN A 83 -4.55 15.85 2.15
CA GLN A 83 -4.61 16.90 1.14
C GLN A 83 -5.21 16.36 -0.17
N PRO A 84 -6.09 17.13 -0.85
CA PRO A 84 -6.78 16.66 -2.05
C PRO A 84 -5.86 16.15 -3.15
N ARG A 85 -4.65 16.70 -3.23
CA ARG A 85 -3.63 16.29 -4.22
C ARG A 85 -3.10 14.88 -3.94
N ILE A 86 -2.80 14.57 -2.68
CA ILE A 86 -2.28 13.25 -2.26
C ILE A 86 -3.40 12.22 -2.28
N ALA A 87 -4.58 12.57 -1.75
CA ALA A 87 -5.75 11.73 -1.82
C ALA A 87 -6.14 11.41 -3.27
N GLY A 88 -6.11 12.39 -4.17
CA GLY A 88 -6.34 12.20 -5.61
C GLY A 88 -5.36 11.22 -6.26
N TYR A 89 -4.09 11.28 -5.86
CA TYR A 89 -3.08 10.31 -6.29
C TYR A 89 -3.43 8.87 -5.88
N PHE A 90 -3.77 8.65 -4.60
CA PHE A 90 -4.14 7.31 -4.10
C PHE A 90 -5.39 6.78 -4.78
N VAL A 91 -6.39 7.62 -4.93
CA VAL A 91 -7.63 7.28 -5.62
C VAL A 91 -7.37 6.92 -7.08
N GLY A 92 -6.63 7.74 -7.81
CA GLY A 92 -6.23 7.48 -9.19
C GLY A 92 -5.45 6.17 -9.31
N HIS A 93 -4.57 5.89 -8.34
CA HIS A 93 -3.82 4.64 -8.25
C HIS A 93 -4.74 3.43 -8.11
N VAL A 94 -5.69 3.47 -7.19
CA VAL A 94 -6.63 2.36 -6.96
C VAL A 94 -7.53 2.16 -8.17
N LEU A 95 -8.16 3.23 -8.68
CA LEU A 95 -9.08 3.15 -9.83
C LEU A 95 -8.39 2.63 -11.08
N SER A 96 -7.20 3.13 -11.40
CA SER A 96 -6.43 2.63 -12.56
C SER A 96 -6.02 1.17 -12.39
N GLY A 97 -5.72 0.73 -11.14
CA GLY A 97 -5.45 -0.67 -10.82
C GLY A 97 -6.64 -1.58 -11.07
N ILE A 98 -7.82 -1.18 -10.61
CA ILE A 98 -9.07 -1.91 -10.83
C ILE A 98 -9.39 -1.98 -12.32
N ALA A 99 -9.33 -0.86 -13.04
CA ALA A 99 -9.60 -0.81 -14.48
C ALA A 99 -8.69 -1.76 -15.28
N LEU A 100 -7.38 -1.74 -15.00
CA LEU A 100 -6.42 -2.66 -15.64
C LEU A 100 -6.66 -4.12 -15.28
N ASN A 101 -7.07 -4.43 -14.05
CA ASN A 101 -7.39 -5.81 -13.66
C ASN A 101 -8.66 -6.31 -14.35
N LEU A 102 -9.69 -5.46 -14.50
CA LEU A 102 -10.90 -5.79 -15.26
C LEU A 102 -10.59 -5.99 -16.75
N ALA A 103 -9.78 -5.12 -17.35
CA ALA A 103 -9.33 -5.27 -18.73
C ALA A 103 -8.55 -6.58 -18.92
N MET A 104 -7.72 -6.97 -17.94
CA MET A 104 -6.99 -8.22 -17.97
C MET A 104 -7.90 -9.45 -17.86
N LEU A 105 -8.95 -9.37 -17.05
CA LEU A 105 -9.96 -10.43 -16.96
C LEU A 105 -10.67 -10.60 -18.32
N ALA A 106 -11.10 -9.51 -18.94
CA ALA A 106 -11.73 -9.54 -20.26
C ALA A 106 -10.80 -10.12 -21.34
N ALA A 107 -9.53 -9.66 -21.38
CA ALA A 107 -8.54 -10.17 -22.30
C ALA A 107 -8.22 -11.66 -22.05
N GLY A 108 -8.20 -12.11 -20.79
CA GLY A 108 -8.03 -13.50 -20.39
C GLY A 108 -9.16 -14.40 -20.90
N ILE A 109 -10.41 -13.96 -20.83
CA ILE A 109 -11.56 -14.66 -21.43
C ILE A 109 -11.39 -14.80 -22.95
N GLY A 110 -10.88 -13.73 -23.60
CA GLY A 110 -10.57 -13.78 -25.03
C GLY A 110 -9.48 -14.81 -25.36
N LEU A 111 -8.45 -14.92 -24.54
CA LEU A 111 -7.38 -15.93 -24.68
C LEU A 111 -7.89 -17.35 -24.51
N ILE A 112 -8.74 -17.62 -23.50
CA ILE A 112 -9.34 -18.94 -23.27
C ILE A 112 -10.14 -19.39 -24.51
N ARG A 113 -10.78 -18.44 -25.19
CA ARG A 113 -11.54 -18.70 -26.42
C ARG A 113 -10.65 -18.72 -27.67
N LEU A 114 -9.33 -18.69 -27.53
CA LEU A 114 -8.33 -18.68 -28.60
C LEU A 114 -8.63 -17.61 -29.67
N ARG A 115 -9.13 -16.45 -29.27
CA ARG A 115 -9.46 -15.36 -30.20
C ARG A 115 -8.26 -14.42 -30.34
N HIS A 116 -7.97 -14.04 -31.57
CA HIS A 116 -6.90 -13.11 -31.92
C HIS A 116 -6.94 -11.80 -31.11
N TRP A 117 -8.12 -11.23 -30.89
CA TRP A 117 -8.28 -10.01 -30.10
C TRP A 117 -7.87 -10.20 -28.62
N GLY A 118 -8.05 -11.40 -28.06
CA GLY A 118 -7.63 -11.71 -26.69
C GLY A 118 -6.12 -11.60 -26.52
N ARG A 119 -5.34 -12.08 -27.48
CA ARG A 119 -3.87 -11.96 -27.48
C ARG A 119 -3.43 -10.49 -27.60
N ILE A 120 -3.98 -9.73 -28.54
CA ILE A 120 -3.66 -8.31 -28.72
C ILE A 120 -4.04 -7.52 -27.46
N GLY A 121 -5.26 -7.73 -26.94
CA GLY A 121 -5.74 -7.08 -25.74
C GLY A 121 -4.87 -7.36 -24.53
N SER A 122 -4.45 -8.61 -24.33
CA SER A 122 -3.54 -8.99 -23.24
C SER A 122 -2.18 -8.31 -23.37
N ASN A 123 -1.59 -8.25 -24.56
CA ASN A 123 -0.33 -7.53 -24.78
C ASN A 123 -0.44 -6.04 -24.42
N TRP A 124 -1.53 -5.38 -24.83
CA TRP A 124 -1.79 -3.98 -24.46
C TRP A 124 -1.94 -3.80 -22.95
N VAL A 125 -2.71 -4.67 -22.30
CA VAL A 125 -2.94 -4.59 -20.85
C VAL A 125 -1.64 -4.80 -20.06
N TYR A 126 -0.80 -5.78 -20.45
CA TYR A 126 0.50 -6.00 -19.80
C TYR A 126 1.44 -4.82 -20.02
N SER A 127 1.50 -4.26 -21.24
CA SER A 127 2.32 -3.09 -21.54
C SER A 127 1.88 -1.85 -20.76
N LEU A 128 0.57 -1.60 -20.66
CA LEU A 128 0.02 -0.52 -19.85
C LEU A 128 0.29 -0.72 -18.36
N LYS A 129 0.20 -1.96 -17.87
CA LYS A 129 0.50 -2.30 -16.49
C LYS A 129 1.98 -2.03 -16.15
N LEU A 130 2.88 -2.40 -17.06
CA LEU A 130 4.31 -2.12 -16.93
C LEU A 130 4.60 -0.62 -16.92
N GLY A 131 4.06 0.12 -17.91
CA GLY A 131 4.20 1.58 -17.99
C GLY A 131 3.66 2.28 -16.74
N ARG A 132 2.49 1.84 -16.24
CA ARG A 132 1.92 2.36 -15.00
C ARG A 132 2.83 2.10 -13.80
N LEU A 133 3.40 0.88 -13.64
CA LEU A 133 4.31 0.55 -12.54
C LEU A 133 5.56 1.42 -12.58
N LEU A 134 6.15 1.65 -13.76
CA LEU A 134 7.29 2.54 -13.94
C LEU A 134 6.94 4.00 -13.59
N LEU A 135 5.81 4.49 -14.06
CA LEU A 135 5.33 5.84 -13.75
C LEU A 135 5.11 6.02 -12.24
N LEU A 136 4.47 5.05 -11.59
CA LEU A 136 4.24 5.09 -10.15
C LEU A 136 5.54 5.03 -9.36
N CYS A 137 6.51 4.21 -9.78
CA CYS A 137 7.84 4.16 -9.19
C CYS A 137 8.53 5.52 -9.28
N LEU A 138 8.48 6.15 -10.44
CA LEU A 138 9.07 7.47 -10.66
C LEU A 138 8.41 8.53 -9.77
N LEU A 139 7.06 8.57 -9.74
CA LEU A 139 6.32 9.50 -8.88
C LEU A 139 6.60 9.25 -7.39
N GLN A 140 6.72 8.00 -6.98
CA GLN A 140 7.05 7.63 -5.61
C GLN A 140 8.45 8.13 -5.21
N ILE A 141 9.45 7.94 -6.07
CA ILE A 141 10.82 8.40 -5.83
C ILE A 141 10.90 9.93 -5.82
N LEU A 142 10.23 10.61 -6.75
CA LEU A 142 10.36 12.06 -6.91
C LEU A 142 9.51 12.85 -5.91
N ILE A 143 8.36 12.34 -5.50
CA ILE A 143 7.38 13.10 -4.70
C ILE A 143 7.23 12.49 -3.31
N LEU A 144 6.92 11.20 -3.22
CA LEU A 144 6.50 10.59 -1.96
C LEU A 144 7.67 10.41 -0.99
N ILE A 145 8.84 9.97 -1.48
CA ILE A 145 10.01 9.74 -0.64
C ILE A 145 10.51 11.05 0.00
N PRO A 146 10.71 12.17 -0.72
CA PRO A 146 11.12 13.43 -0.10
C PRO A 146 10.12 13.94 0.94
N VAL A 147 8.81 13.87 0.64
CA VAL A 147 7.76 14.29 1.59
C VAL A 147 7.79 13.43 2.86
N TRP A 148 7.92 12.12 2.71
CA TRP A 148 8.01 11.20 3.83
C TRP A 148 9.27 11.42 4.67
N THR A 149 10.43 11.60 4.03
CA THR A 149 11.71 11.83 4.72
C THR A 149 11.66 13.13 5.53
N LEU A 150 11.12 14.21 4.96
CA LEU A 150 10.95 15.47 5.69
C LEU A 150 10.00 15.35 6.87
N ALA A 151 8.88 14.65 6.70
CA ALA A 151 7.93 14.40 7.79
C ALA A 151 8.56 13.59 8.92
N MET A 152 9.32 12.55 8.59
CA MET A 152 10.05 11.75 9.59
C MET A 152 11.11 12.56 10.31
N LEU A 153 11.88 13.38 9.61
CA LEU A 153 12.87 14.26 10.21
C LEU A 153 12.25 15.21 11.24
N GLU A 154 11.10 15.78 10.93
CA GLU A 154 10.37 16.65 11.85
C GLU A 154 9.89 15.91 13.10
N ILE A 155 9.35 14.69 12.93
CA ILE A 155 8.94 13.83 14.05
C ILE A 155 10.11 13.52 14.97
N PHE A 156 11.26 13.12 14.40
CA PHE A 156 12.44 12.80 15.20
C PHE A 156 13.01 14.00 15.92
N ARG A 157 13.05 15.19 15.29
CA ARG A 157 13.48 16.44 15.91
C ARG A 157 12.57 16.83 17.07
N LYS A 158 11.25 16.81 16.88
CA LYS A 158 10.29 17.09 17.96
C LYS A 158 10.43 16.11 19.13
N ALA A 159 10.67 14.83 18.84
CA ALA A 159 10.89 13.83 19.87
C ALA A 159 12.20 14.06 20.65
N GLU A 160 13.27 14.51 19.98
CA GLU A 160 14.55 14.83 20.61
C GLU A 160 14.45 16.11 21.47
N ASP A 161 13.83 17.17 20.92
CA ASP A 161 13.60 18.42 21.67
C ASP A 161 12.80 18.15 22.95
N ALA A 162 11.77 17.28 22.87
CA ALA A 162 10.98 16.89 24.02
C ALA A 162 11.80 16.06 25.05
N ARG A 163 12.75 15.22 24.61
CA ARG A 163 13.67 14.50 25.48
C ARG A 163 14.69 15.45 26.14
N ALA A 164 15.27 16.39 25.36
CA ALA A 164 16.23 17.35 25.85
C ALA A 164 15.61 18.28 26.91
N ALA A 165 14.36 18.67 26.74
CA ALA A 165 13.63 19.53 27.68
C ALA A 165 13.32 18.84 29.03
N GLY A 166 13.26 17.50 29.04
CA GLY A 166 12.87 16.72 30.22
C GLY A 166 14.01 15.99 30.95
N ALA A 167 15.06 15.67 30.22
CA ALA A 167 16.20 14.94 30.79
C ALA A 167 17.32 15.92 31.08
N GLY A 168 17.44 16.32 32.36
CA GLY A 168 18.68 16.91 32.84
C GLY A 168 19.84 15.95 32.59
N GLY A 169 20.45 16.01 31.43
CA GLY A 169 21.82 15.61 31.19
C GLY A 169 22.16 14.11 31.03
N ALA A 170 21.23 13.17 31.09
CA ALA A 170 21.55 11.77 30.76
C ALA A 170 21.41 11.51 29.26
N GLY A 171 22.40 11.97 28.51
CA GLY A 171 22.53 11.69 27.06
C GLY A 171 22.68 10.19 26.80
N GLY A 172 21.59 9.46 26.68
CA GLY A 172 21.63 8.15 26.06
C GLY A 172 22.09 8.31 24.63
N ALA A 173 23.10 7.55 24.22
CA ALA A 173 23.66 7.51 22.86
C ALA A 173 22.59 6.98 21.86
N GLY A 174 21.55 7.79 21.63
CA GLY A 174 20.57 7.56 20.57
C GLY A 174 21.14 8.02 19.23
N MET A 175 20.71 7.35 18.19
CA MET A 175 21.03 7.77 16.80
C MET A 175 20.53 9.19 16.59
N ALA A 176 21.38 10.06 15.99
CA ALA A 176 20.98 11.43 15.67
C ALA A 176 19.72 11.41 14.77
N PRO A 177 18.77 12.36 14.96
CA PRO A 177 17.50 12.37 14.24
C PRO A 177 17.69 12.38 12.73
N ASP A 178 18.70 13.07 12.23
CA ASP A 178 19.02 13.10 10.81
C ASP A 178 19.44 11.70 10.30
N GLN A 179 20.22 10.95 11.09
CA GLN A 179 20.63 9.58 10.76
C GLN A 179 19.45 8.61 10.80
N ALA A 180 18.59 8.73 11.80
CA ALA A 180 17.39 7.92 11.92
C ALA A 180 16.43 8.15 10.74
N ALA A 181 16.22 9.41 10.36
CA ALA A 181 15.40 9.78 9.20
C ALA A 181 16.00 9.25 7.88
N MET A 182 17.33 9.34 7.70
CA MET A 182 18.00 8.76 6.53
C MET A 182 17.87 7.25 6.45
N VAL A 183 18.08 6.54 7.56
CA VAL A 183 17.96 5.06 7.59
C VAL A 183 16.53 4.63 7.23
N MET A 184 15.52 5.29 7.82
CA MET A 184 14.11 5.00 7.54
C MET A 184 13.75 5.35 6.09
N GLY A 185 14.22 6.49 5.57
CA GLY A 185 14.01 6.89 4.18
C GLY A 185 14.63 5.90 3.20
N ASN A 186 15.86 5.46 3.45
CA ASN A 186 16.54 4.46 2.62
C ASN A 186 15.84 3.10 2.67
N LEU A 187 15.40 2.65 3.85
CA LEU A 187 14.65 1.40 4.01
C LEU A 187 13.33 1.46 3.24
N TYR A 188 12.60 2.56 3.36
CA TYR A 188 11.34 2.75 2.63
C TYR A 188 11.57 2.75 1.11
N THR A 189 12.62 3.45 0.64
CA THR A 189 13.00 3.48 -0.77
C THR A 189 13.34 2.08 -1.28
N PHE A 190 14.15 1.34 -0.53
CA PHE A 190 14.52 -0.04 -0.87
C PHE A 190 13.30 -0.95 -0.99
N MET A 191 12.40 -0.90 0.00
CA MET A 191 11.16 -1.67 -0.02
C MET A 191 10.25 -1.28 -1.20
N ALA A 192 10.11 0.01 -1.49
CA ALA A 192 9.32 0.50 -2.61
C ALA A 192 9.85 -0.01 -3.96
N VAL A 193 11.16 0.07 -4.18
CA VAL A 193 11.82 -0.44 -5.39
C VAL A 193 11.66 -1.95 -5.48
N LEU A 194 11.84 -2.68 -4.39
CA LEU A 194 11.67 -4.13 -4.35
C LEU A 194 10.25 -4.55 -4.74
N PHE A 195 9.23 -3.90 -4.20
CA PHE A 195 7.83 -4.18 -4.55
C PHE A 195 7.52 -3.91 -6.03
N VAL A 196 8.10 -2.84 -6.59
CA VAL A 196 7.95 -2.55 -8.03
C VAL A 196 8.63 -3.62 -8.87
N LEU A 197 9.88 -4.01 -8.54
CA LEU A 197 10.60 -5.06 -9.26
C LEU A 197 9.83 -6.39 -9.25
N VAL A 198 9.34 -6.81 -8.08
CA VAL A 198 8.51 -8.02 -7.94
C VAL A 198 7.21 -7.87 -8.75
N GLY A 199 6.57 -6.70 -8.69
CA GLY A 199 5.35 -6.42 -9.44
C GLY A 199 5.54 -6.44 -10.97
N MET A 200 6.75 -6.15 -11.46
CA MET A 200 7.09 -6.18 -12.88
C MET A 200 7.29 -7.60 -13.44
N ILE A 201 7.64 -8.58 -12.61
CA ILE A 201 7.88 -9.97 -13.05
C ILE A 201 6.67 -10.51 -13.80
N TYR A 202 5.49 -10.37 -13.21
CA TYR A 202 4.25 -10.91 -13.76
C TYR A 202 3.89 -10.38 -15.16
N PRO A 203 3.85 -9.04 -15.43
CA PRO A 203 3.57 -8.55 -16.77
C PRO A 203 4.67 -8.89 -17.77
N ILE A 204 5.95 -8.93 -17.37
CA ILE A 204 7.06 -9.32 -18.25
C ILE A 204 6.91 -10.79 -18.68
N VAL A 205 6.69 -11.70 -17.73
CA VAL A 205 6.48 -13.12 -18.02
C VAL A 205 5.25 -13.30 -18.92
N GLY A 206 4.15 -12.58 -18.65
CA GLY A 206 2.96 -12.59 -19.49
C GLY A 206 3.26 -12.17 -20.93
N LEU A 207 3.98 -11.08 -21.13
CA LEU A 207 4.40 -10.62 -22.47
C LEU A 207 5.26 -11.63 -23.20
N ILE A 208 6.23 -12.25 -22.51
CA ILE A 208 7.10 -13.28 -23.08
C ILE A 208 6.26 -14.50 -23.53
N LEU A 209 5.37 -14.98 -22.66
CA LEU A 209 4.56 -16.17 -22.96
C LEU A 209 3.60 -15.93 -24.13
N LEU A 210 2.95 -14.78 -24.19
CA LEU A 210 2.01 -14.41 -25.27
C LEU A 210 2.69 -14.17 -26.61
N ASN A 211 3.98 -13.84 -26.60
CA ASN A 211 4.74 -13.61 -27.81
C ASN A 211 5.50 -14.85 -28.32
N ARG A 212 5.39 -15.99 -27.64
CA ARG A 212 5.97 -17.26 -28.14
C ARG A 212 5.30 -17.69 -29.45
N PRO A 213 6.05 -18.31 -30.39
CA PRO A 213 5.51 -18.73 -31.67
C PRO A 213 4.25 -19.63 -31.54
N GLY A 214 4.26 -20.58 -30.61
CA GLY A 214 3.12 -21.47 -30.40
C GLY A 214 1.87 -20.76 -29.92
N ALA A 215 2.00 -19.73 -29.04
CA ALA A 215 0.86 -18.93 -28.59
C ALA A 215 0.30 -18.05 -29.72
N ARG A 216 1.18 -17.57 -30.62
CA ARG A 216 0.76 -16.85 -31.82
C ARG A 216 -0.03 -17.75 -32.76
N ALA A 217 0.53 -18.91 -33.13
CA ALA A 217 -0.12 -19.86 -34.01
C ALA A 217 -1.49 -20.27 -33.47
N ALA A 218 -1.61 -20.61 -32.20
CA ALA A 218 -2.87 -21.02 -31.59
C ALA A 218 -3.99 -19.96 -31.64
N CYS A 219 -3.62 -18.66 -31.67
CA CYS A 219 -4.59 -17.57 -31.68
C CYS A 219 -4.84 -16.98 -33.07
N ASP A 220 -3.90 -17.14 -34.01
CA ASP A 220 -3.95 -16.53 -35.33
C ASP A 220 -4.48 -17.50 -36.41
N ASP A 221 -4.33 -18.81 -36.22
CA ASP A 221 -4.84 -19.80 -37.15
C ASP A 221 -6.38 -19.90 -37.06
N PRO A 222 -7.09 -19.83 -38.20
CA PRO A 222 -8.52 -20.10 -38.19
C PRO A 222 -8.77 -21.54 -37.71
N PRO A 223 -9.88 -21.78 -36.98
CA PRO A 223 -10.22 -23.13 -36.59
C PRO A 223 -10.32 -24.02 -37.85
N PRO A 224 -9.79 -25.26 -37.79
CA PRO A 224 -9.86 -26.17 -38.92
C PRO A 224 -11.34 -26.26 -39.41
N PRO A 225 -11.56 -26.32 -40.72
CA PRO A 225 -12.90 -26.44 -41.22
C PRO A 225 -13.59 -27.69 -40.61
N PRO A 226 -14.87 -27.59 -40.29
CA PRO A 226 -15.57 -28.72 -39.73
C PRO A 226 -15.39 -29.96 -40.65
N PRO A 227 -15.21 -31.13 -40.09
CA PRO A 227 -15.08 -32.35 -40.90
C PRO A 227 -16.27 -32.42 -41.87
N PRO A 228 -16.06 -32.84 -43.13
CA PRO A 228 -17.16 -32.98 -44.08
C PRO A 228 -18.26 -33.89 -43.44
N PRO A 229 -19.50 -33.54 -43.67
CA PRO A 229 -20.59 -34.37 -43.14
C PRO A 229 -20.39 -35.79 -43.62
N PRO A 230 -20.67 -36.80 -42.75
CA PRO A 230 -20.55 -38.17 -43.14
C PRO A 230 -21.37 -38.40 -44.41
N PRO A 231 -20.86 -39.22 -45.35
CA PRO A 231 -21.60 -39.52 -46.58
C PRO A 231 -23.00 -40.03 -46.16
N PRO A 232 -24.02 -39.58 -46.89
CA PRO A 232 -25.36 -40.04 -46.62
C PRO A 232 -25.40 -41.59 -46.66
N PRO A 233 -26.14 -42.19 -45.78
CA PRO A 233 -26.26 -43.64 -45.78
C PRO A 233 -26.71 -44.11 -47.19
N PRO A 234 -26.15 -45.21 -47.68
CA PRO A 234 -26.51 -45.73 -48.99
C PRO A 234 -28.02 -45.85 -49.09
N SER A 235 -28.56 -45.34 -50.19
CA SER A 235 -30.01 -45.41 -50.44
C SER A 235 -30.48 -46.88 -50.41
N PRO A 236 -31.63 -47.15 -49.81
CA PRO A 236 -32.21 -48.50 -49.90
C PRO A 236 -32.31 -49.04 -51.35
N ALA A 237 -32.32 -48.17 -52.34
CA ALA A 237 -32.24 -48.52 -53.76
C ALA A 237 -30.88 -49.11 -54.17
N ASP A 238 -29.77 -48.70 -53.50
CA ASP A 238 -28.42 -49.21 -53.80
C ASP A 238 -28.17 -50.59 -53.15
N LEU A 239 -28.97 -50.97 -52.17
CA LEU A 239 -28.94 -52.31 -51.55
C LEU A 239 -29.81 -53.37 -52.29
N GLY A 240 -30.60 -52.86 -53.27
CA GLY A 240 -31.53 -53.73 -54.08
C GLY A 240 -30.90 -54.26 -55.38
N GLY A 241 -29.57 -54.26 -55.46
CA GLY A 241 -28.86 -54.84 -56.62
C GLY A 241 -29.00 -56.36 -56.63
N LYS A 242 -30.00 -56.80 -57.40
CA LYS A 242 -30.15 -58.09 -58.04
C LYS A 242 -29.24 -59.22 -57.53
N GLY A 243 -29.78 -59.99 -56.58
CA GLY A 243 -29.33 -61.35 -56.43
C GLY A 243 -29.86 -62.15 -57.60
N ASP A 244 -29.12 -62.20 -58.72
CA ASP A 244 -29.31 -63.23 -59.70
C ASP A 244 -28.81 -64.54 -59.06
N TRP A 245 -29.74 -65.24 -58.45
CA TRP A 245 -29.56 -66.67 -58.02
C TRP A 245 -30.05 -67.55 -59.18
N THR A 246 -29.16 -67.90 -60.09
CA THR A 246 -29.31 -69.09 -60.97
C THR A 246 -28.18 -70.02 -60.70
#